data_e4727808c615b243ad44174466b47967
#
_entry.id   e4727808c615b243ad44174466b47967
#
_cell.length_a   1.000
_cell.length_b   1.000
_cell.length_c   1.000
_cell.angle_alpha   90.00
_cell.angle_beta   90.00
_cell.angle_gamma   90.00
#
_symmetry.space_group_name_H-M   'P 1'
#
loop_
_entity.id
_entity.type
_entity.pdbx_description
1 polymer ?
#
loop_
_entity_poly.entity_id
_entity_poly.type
_entity_poly.pdbx_seq_one_letter_code
_entity_poly.pdbx_strand_id
1 'polypeptide(L)'
;NSILAIEFKENEHFLYPVRVQIRGVDRYHLLSYLIDCITEKLHLAINKLTTETIDRIAVCSIDFVVHSASELDSAIKSISAIKGVDEVHRVDIE
;
A
#
# COMPACT_ATOMS: atom_id res chain seq x y z
N ASN A 1 13.00 26.12 4.06
CA ASN A 1 14.19 25.66 3.46
C ASN A 1 13.95 24.46 2.56
N SER A 2 14.87 24.28 1.67
CA SER A 2 14.79 23.21 0.69
C SER A 2 14.85 21.81 1.28
N ILE A 3 15.13 21.67 2.56
CA ILE A 3 15.22 20.37 3.18
C ILE A 3 13.94 19.56 3.00
N LEU A 4 12.81 20.19 3.20
CA LEU A 4 11.55 19.49 3.04
C LEU A 4 11.30 19.08 1.60
N ALA A 5 11.69 19.91 0.68
CA ALA A 5 11.54 19.59 -0.74
C ALA A 5 12.45 18.42 -1.12
N ILE A 6 13.61 18.34 -0.49
CA ILE A 6 14.56 17.28 -0.79
C ILE A 6 13.98 15.92 -0.45
N GLU A 7 13.19 15.85 0.60
CA GLU A 7 12.65 14.57 1.04
C GLU A 7 11.79 13.88 0.01
N PHE A 8 11.18 14.63 -0.88
CA PHE A 8 10.30 14.04 -1.87
C PHE A 8 10.90 13.97 -3.26
N LYS A 9 12.18 14.26 -3.37
CA LYS A 9 12.85 14.03 -4.62
C LYS A 9 13.07 12.51 -4.75
N GLU A 10 13.17 12.07 -5.96
CA GLU A 10 13.44 10.68 -6.24
C GLU A 10 14.84 10.37 -5.76
N ASN A 11 14.93 9.91 -4.55
CA ASN A 11 16.21 9.60 -3.96
C ASN A 11 16.19 8.15 -3.48
N GLU A 12 16.99 7.33 -4.13
CA GLU A 12 17.01 5.91 -3.84
C GLU A 12 17.52 5.58 -2.45
N HIS A 13 18.16 6.55 -1.80
CA HIS A 13 18.72 6.32 -0.48
C HIS A 13 17.72 6.52 0.64
N PHE A 14 16.56 7.07 0.34
CA PHE A 14 15.54 7.29 1.36
C PHE A 14 14.38 6.35 1.17
N LEU A 15 13.93 5.81 2.29
CA LEU A 15 12.77 4.94 2.33
C LEU A 15 11.73 5.58 3.22
N TYR A 16 10.52 5.67 2.72
CA TYR A 16 9.42 6.30 3.45
C TYR A 16 8.41 5.24 3.82
N PRO A 17 8.21 4.98 5.12
CA PRO A 17 7.19 4.02 5.53
C PRO A 17 5.81 4.60 5.32
N VAL A 18 4.92 3.81 4.76
CA VAL A 18 3.55 4.22 4.52
C VAL A 18 2.62 3.09 4.94
N ARG A 19 1.41 3.47 5.28
CA ARG A 19 0.37 2.51 5.61
C ARG A 19 -0.85 2.79 4.75
N VAL A 20 -1.39 1.75 4.15
CA VAL A 20 -2.64 1.87 3.41
C VAL A 20 -3.64 0.90 3.99
N GLN A 21 -4.89 1.32 4.03
CA GLN A 21 -5.99 0.47 4.43
C GLN A 21 -6.81 0.17 3.20
N ILE A 22 -7.10 -1.10 3.01
CA ILE A 22 -7.79 -1.58 1.83
C ILE A 22 -9.07 -2.27 2.28
N ARG A 23 -10.18 -1.90 1.67
CA ARG A 23 -11.46 -2.55 1.91
C ARG A 23 -11.92 -3.22 0.64
N GLY A 24 -12.45 -4.41 0.77
CA GLY A 24 -12.92 -5.12 -0.39
C GLY A 24 -13.77 -6.30 -0.01
N VAL A 25 -14.20 -7.03 -1.02
CA VAL A 25 -14.97 -8.24 -0.81
C VAL A 25 -14.02 -9.30 -0.27
N ASP A 26 -14.46 -10.01 0.76
CA ASP A 26 -13.65 -11.09 1.34
C ASP A 26 -13.67 -12.25 0.36
N ARG A 27 -12.67 -12.28 -0.51
CA ARG A 27 -12.58 -13.29 -1.55
C ARG A 27 -11.40 -14.21 -1.29
N TYR A 28 -11.53 -15.39 -1.81
CA TYR A 28 -10.57 -16.46 -1.57
C TYR A 28 -9.12 -16.04 -1.87
N HIS A 29 -8.89 -15.31 -2.94
CA HIS A 29 -7.51 -14.95 -3.33
C HIS A 29 -7.17 -13.48 -3.13
N LEU A 30 -8.04 -12.71 -2.49
CA LEU A 30 -7.81 -11.26 -2.40
C LEU A 30 -6.47 -10.94 -1.73
N LEU A 31 -6.20 -11.56 -0.58
CA LEU A 31 -4.97 -11.28 0.15
C LEU A 31 -3.75 -11.65 -0.68
N SER A 32 -3.81 -12.77 -1.37
CA SER A 32 -2.72 -13.21 -2.22
C SER A 32 -2.48 -12.21 -3.35
N TYR A 33 -3.53 -11.69 -3.96
CA TYR A 33 -3.40 -10.70 -5.02
C TYR A 33 -2.78 -9.41 -4.50
N LEU A 34 -3.13 -8.99 -3.28
CA LEU A 34 -2.56 -7.79 -2.68
C LEU A 34 -1.07 -7.96 -2.45
N ILE A 35 -0.68 -9.08 -1.88
CA ILE A 35 0.74 -9.34 -1.60
C ILE A 35 1.52 -9.39 -2.90
N ASP A 36 1.01 -10.11 -3.89
CA ASP A 36 1.70 -10.23 -5.18
C ASP A 36 1.83 -8.88 -5.87
N CYS A 37 0.80 -8.06 -5.79
CA CYS A 37 0.84 -6.72 -6.39
C CYS A 37 1.97 -5.89 -5.79
N ILE A 38 2.08 -5.89 -4.48
CA ILE A 38 3.07 -5.05 -3.80
C ILE A 38 4.47 -5.61 -3.97
N THR A 39 4.65 -6.91 -3.81
CA THR A 39 5.99 -7.49 -3.81
C THR A 39 6.49 -7.85 -5.20
N GLU A 40 5.66 -8.45 -6.04
CA GLU A 40 6.11 -8.93 -7.35
C GLU A 40 5.94 -7.89 -8.45
N LYS A 41 4.82 -7.18 -8.45
CA LYS A 41 4.56 -6.21 -9.50
C LYS A 41 5.21 -4.87 -9.23
N LEU A 42 5.15 -4.40 -8.00
CA LEU A 42 5.67 -3.09 -7.63
C LEU A 42 7.07 -3.16 -7.02
N HIS A 43 7.52 -4.35 -6.66
CA HIS A 43 8.84 -4.58 -6.06
C HIS A 43 9.06 -3.76 -4.79
N LEU A 44 8.03 -3.70 -3.96
CA LEU A 44 8.11 -2.99 -2.69
C LEU A 44 8.15 -3.99 -1.55
N ALA A 45 8.76 -3.58 -0.44
CA ALA A 45 8.88 -4.45 0.73
C ALA A 45 7.73 -4.21 1.70
N ILE A 46 7.10 -5.29 2.13
CA ILE A 46 6.03 -5.22 3.12
C ILE A 46 6.63 -5.39 4.50
N ASN A 47 6.37 -4.43 5.40
CA ASN A 47 6.84 -4.51 6.77
C ASN A 47 5.84 -5.18 7.69
N LYS A 48 4.55 -4.96 7.42
CA LYS A 48 3.51 -5.49 8.29
C LYS A 48 2.23 -5.61 7.49
N LEU A 49 1.46 -6.62 7.82
CA LEU A 49 0.17 -6.82 7.16
C LEU A 49 -0.79 -7.37 8.19
N THR A 50 -1.94 -6.72 8.31
CA THR A 50 -3.01 -7.22 9.16
C THR A 50 -4.27 -7.28 8.32
N THR A 51 -5.13 -8.22 8.65
CA THR A 51 -6.39 -8.37 7.94
C THR A 51 -7.45 -8.86 8.91
N GLU A 52 -8.67 -8.40 8.69
CA GLU A 52 -9.81 -8.94 9.41
C GLU A 52 -11.03 -8.89 8.50
N THR A 53 -12.00 -9.72 8.80
CA THR A 53 -13.21 -9.80 8.02
C THR A 53 -14.37 -9.42 8.91
N ILE A 54 -15.15 -8.44 8.47
CA ILE A 54 -16.32 -7.97 9.20
C ILE A 54 -17.49 -7.96 8.22
N ASP A 55 -18.49 -8.79 8.48
CA ASP A 55 -19.68 -8.86 7.64
C ASP A 55 -19.34 -9.05 6.15
N ARG A 56 -18.40 -9.98 5.89
CA ARG A 56 -17.98 -10.34 4.53
C ARG A 56 -17.16 -9.25 3.85
N ILE A 57 -16.79 -8.22 4.60
CA ILE A 57 -15.91 -7.18 4.09
C ILE A 57 -14.52 -7.42 4.65
N ALA A 58 -13.55 -7.53 3.78
CA ALA A 58 -12.16 -7.67 4.19
C ALA A 58 -11.57 -6.29 4.41
N VAL A 59 -10.93 -6.10 5.54
CA VAL A 59 -10.23 -4.85 5.86
C VAL A 59 -8.78 -5.23 6.08
N CYS A 60 -7.93 -4.79 5.17
CA CYS A 60 -6.50 -5.10 5.22
C CYS A 60 -5.73 -3.83 5.47
N SER A 61 -4.74 -3.90 6.36
CA SER A 61 -3.84 -2.78 6.62
C SER A 61 -2.44 -3.26 6.28
N ILE A 62 -1.77 -2.55 5.38
CA ILE A 62 -0.46 -2.96 4.91
C ILE A 62 0.52 -1.81 5.11
N ASP A 63 1.61 -2.10 5.79
CA ASP A 63 2.71 -1.17 5.96
C ASP A 63 3.82 -1.58 5.01
N PHE A 64 4.25 -0.65 4.18
CA PHE A 64 5.34 -0.93 3.25
C PHE A 64 6.15 0.35 3.07
N VAL A 65 7.24 0.24 2.34
CA VAL A 65 8.13 1.38 2.14
C VAL A 65 8.19 1.77 0.68
N VAL A 66 8.25 3.07 0.44
CA VAL A 66 8.37 3.61 -0.90
C VAL A 66 9.54 4.57 -0.94
N HIS A 67 10.00 4.89 -2.13
CA HIS A 67 11.13 5.80 -2.33
C HIS A 67 10.70 7.22 -2.64
N SER A 68 9.43 7.41 -3.00
CA SER A 68 8.93 8.72 -3.40
C SER A 68 7.41 8.75 -3.29
N ALA A 69 6.86 9.97 -3.33
CA ALA A 69 5.41 10.14 -3.35
C ALA A 69 4.82 9.56 -4.63
N SER A 70 5.55 9.65 -5.72
CA SER A 70 5.12 9.10 -7.00
C SER A 70 4.97 7.59 -6.91
N GLU A 71 5.87 6.94 -6.20
CA GLU A 71 5.82 5.49 -6.02
C GLU A 71 4.60 5.09 -5.18
N LEU A 72 4.27 5.90 -4.17
CA LEU A 72 3.07 5.65 -3.38
C LEU A 72 1.82 5.78 -4.22
N ASP A 73 1.74 6.82 -5.06
CA ASP A 73 0.58 6.99 -5.94
C ASP A 73 0.42 5.82 -6.89
N SER A 74 1.52 5.34 -7.44
CA SER A 74 1.49 4.17 -8.32
C SER A 74 1.00 2.94 -7.58
N ALA A 75 1.44 2.78 -6.34
CA ALA A 75 1.02 1.64 -5.53
C ALA A 75 -0.49 1.69 -5.28
N ILE A 76 -1.00 2.85 -4.90
CA ILE A 76 -2.42 2.99 -4.62
C ILE A 76 -3.24 2.70 -5.87
N LYS A 77 -2.80 3.20 -7.03
CA LYS A 77 -3.51 2.94 -8.28
C LYS A 77 -3.51 1.47 -8.63
N SER A 78 -2.38 0.81 -8.47
CA SER A 78 -2.28 -0.62 -8.80
C SER A 78 -3.14 -1.46 -7.88
N ILE A 79 -3.14 -1.14 -6.59
CA ILE A 79 -3.96 -1.88 -5.63
C ILE A 79 -5.44 -1.64 -5.91
N SER A 80 -5.81 -0.41 -6.23
CA SER A 80 -7.21 -0.07 -6.53
C SER A 80 -7.74 -0.80 -7.75
N ALA A 81 -6.87 -1.21 -8.65
CA ALA A 81 -7.26 -1.92 -9.86
C ALA A 81 -7.50 -3.41 -9.64
N ILE A 82 -7.16 -3.93 -8.47
CA ILE A 82 -7.36 -5.35 -8.18
C ILE A 82 -8.84 -5.64 -8.05
N LYS A 83 -9.30 -6.68 -8.73
CA LYS A 83 -10.70 -7.06 -8.68
C LYS A 83 -11.08 -7.48 -7.26
N GLY A 84 -12.11 -6.89 -6.72
CA GLY A 84 -12.54 -7.17 -5.36
C GLY A 84 -12.18 -6.07 -4.38
N VAL A 85 -11.31 -5.14 -4.78
CA VAL A 85 -10.94 -4.00 -3.95
C VAL A 85 -11.95 -2.88 -4.18
N ASP A 86 -12.56 -2.41 -3.11
CA ASP A 86 -13.56 -1.33 -3.18
C ASP A 86 -12.97 0.03 -2.83
N GLU A 87 -12.08 0.06 -1.84
CA GLU A 87 -11.50 1.31 -1.36
C GLU A 87 -10.05 1.11 -0.95
N VAL A 88 -9.25 2.13 -1.20
CA VAL A 88 -7.85 2.16 -0.76
C VAL A 88 -7.59 3.54 -0.17
N HIS A 89 -7.14 3.58 1.07
CA HIS A 89 -6.88 4.83 1.77
C HIS A 89 -5.50 4.81 2.38
N ARG A 90 -4.81 5.93 2.28
CA ARG A 90 -3.59 6.10 3.06
C ARG A 90 -3.97 6.41 4.49
N VAL A 91 -3.26 5.82 5.44
CA VAL A 91 -3.50 6.00 6.87
C VAL A 91 -2.20 6.51 7.49
N ASP A 92 -2.33 7.45 8.41
CA ASP A 92 -1.15 7.95 9.10
C ASP A 92 -0.58 6.88 10.03
N ILE A 93 0.75 6.81 10.07
CA ILE A 93 1.47 5.92 10.98
C ILE A 93 1.81 6.74 12.21
N GLU A 94 1.41 6.22 13.37
CA GLU A 94 1.71 6.90 14.62
C GLU A 94 2.95 6.41 15.27
#